data_ea6c4e4c16507f4e5bfd4b7d32ae9e96
#
_entry.id   ea6c4e4c16507f4e5bfd4b7d32ae9e96
#
_cell.length_a   1.000
_cell.length_b   1.000
_cell.length_c   1.000
_cell.angle_alpha   90.00
_cell.angle_beta   90.00
_cell.angle_gamma   90.00
#
_symmetry.space_group_name_H-M   'P 1'
#
loop_
_entity.id
_entity.type
_entity.pdbx_description
1 polymer ?
#
loop_
_entity_poly.entity_id
_entity_poly.type
_entity_poly.pdbx_seq_one_letter_code
_entity_poly.pdbx_strand_id
1 'polypeptide(L)'
;KMYEFNHVEYELKHLGELLTGQKPGYGEQYGLYPLLLARIGNSHFALHVDDLVGRREIVVKPVGHQIGMVRGIAGATILADGHVVLILEMSALVVGDSLFKKPESTAVVEEPLPEKIEERTIMVVDDSITIRKVTARMLERNGIHVLLAKDGIDATNLLIDTKPDLMLLDIEMPRMDGFELATYIRNDDRLKDLPIIMITSRTGEKHKEKAMEIGVNQYLGKPYQEEELLENINEILGA
;
A
#
# COMPACT_ATOMS: atom_id res chain seq x y z
N LYS A 1 17.32 22.08 -11.28
CA LYS A 1 17.36 23.54 -11.56
C LYS A 1 16.30 24.20 -10.70
N MET A 2 16.57 25.46 -10.25
CA MET A 2 15.60 26.25 -9.46
C MET A 2 14.87 27.23 -10.39
N TYR A 3 13.61 27.45 -10.12
CA TYR A 3 12.73 28.39 -10.82
C TYR A 3 12.07 29.30 -9.76
N GLU A 4 12.16 30.62 -9.92
CA GLU A 4 11.57 31.59 -9.00
C GLU A 4 10.26 32.12 -9.56
N PHE A 5 9.20 32.07 -8.76
CA PHE A 5 7.91 32.67 -9.06
C PHE A 5 7.29 33.28 -7.80
N ASN A 6 6.91 34.56 -7.88
CA ASN A 6 6.34 35.33 -6.75
C ASN A 6 7.21 35.28 -5.47
N HIS A 7 8.54 35.41 -5.59
CA HIS A 7 9.51 35.33 -4.50
C HIS A 7 9.56 33.97 -3.77
N VAL A 8 9.08 32.91 -4.42
CA VAL A 8 9.18 31.54 -3.93
C VAL A 8 10.06 30.76 -4.92
N GLU A 9 11.03 30.04 -4.38
CA GLU A 9 11.88 29.16 -5.16
C GLU A 9 11.24 27.78 -5.32
N TYR A 10 11.20 27.29 -6.55
CA TYR A 10 10.64 26.00 -6.92
C TYR A 10 11.72 25.11 -7.51
N GLU A 11 11.77 23.86 -7.10
CA GLU A 11 12.60 22.87 -7.77
C GLU A 11 11.97 22.44 -9.09
N LEU A 12 12.67 22.67 -10.22
CA LEU A 12 12.18 22.31 -11.55
C LEU A 12 12.38 20.81 -11.81
N LYS A 13 11.30 20.12 -12.07
CA LYS A 13 11.24 18.71 -12.48
C LYS A 13 10.52 18.57 -13.82
N HIS A 14 10.85 17.52 -14.58
CA HIS A 14 10.15 17.19 -15.83
C HIS A 14 9.26 15.98 -15.62
N LEU A 15 7.96 16.09 -15.93
CA LEU A 15 7.02 14.97 -15.76
C LEU A 15 7.46 13.75 -16.59
N GLY A 16 7.84 13.96 -17.85
CA GLY A 16 8.34 12.87 -18.70
C GLY A 16 9.59 12.18 -18.14
N GLU A 17 10.53 12.92 -17.55
CA GLU A 17 11.71 12.35 -16.89
C GLU A 17 11.33 11.54 -15.64
N LEU A 18 10.41 12.06 -14.83
CA LEU A 18 9.90 11.36 -13.66
C LEU A 18 9.17 10.06 -14.02
N LEU A 19 8.45 10.05 -15.15
CA LEU A 19 7.70 8.89 -15.61
C LEU A 19 8.56 7.85 -16.31
N THR A 20 9.52 8.26 -17.15
CA THR A 20 10.27 7.34 -18.02
C THR A 20 11.71 7.10 -17.59
N GLY A 21 12.23 7.90 -16.66
CA GLY A 21 13.64 7.89 -16.28
C GLY A 21 14.58 8.41 -17.38
N GLN A 22 14.05 8.85 -18.51
CA GLN A 22 14.84 9.39 -19.62
C GLN A 22 14.71 10.91 -19.64
N LYS A 23 15.85 11.60 -19.76
CA LYS A 23 15.83 13.03 -20.00
C LYS A 23 15.19 13.30 -21.35
N PRO A 24 14.15 14.13 -21.42
CA PRO A 24 13.56 14.49 -22.69
C PRO A 24 14.65 15.13 -23.57
N GLY A 25 14.81 14.61 -24.78
CA GLY A 25 15.71 15.15 -25.77
C GLY A 25 15.14 16.45 -26.38
N TYR A 26 14.98 17.46 -25.55
CA TYR A 26 14.63 18.78 -26.06
C TYR A 26 15.87 19.34 -26.78
N GLY A 27 15.84 19.30 -28.11
CA GLY A 27 16.64 20.22 -28.88
C GLY A 27 16.35 21.64 -28.41
N GLU A 28 17.31 22.54 -28.51
CA GLU A 28 17.26 23.95 -28.09
C GLU A 28 16.12 24.73 -28.80
N GLN A 29 14.89 24.24 -28.72
CA GLN A 29 13.72 24.97 -29.20
C GLN A 29 13.27 25.93 -28.09
N TYR A 30 13.51 27.19 -28.30
CA TYR A 30 12.97 28.29 -27.53
C TYR A 30 11.42 28.24 -27.62
N GLY A 31 10.75 27.68 -26.62
CA GLY A 31 9.30 27.59 -26.55
C GLY A 31 8.79 27.94 -25.14
N LEU A 32 7.56 28.44 -25.07
CA LEU A 32 6.84 28.57 -23.82
C LEU A 32 6.31 27.20 -23.44
N TYR A 33 6.72 26.69 -22.31
CA TYR A 33 6.28 25.41 -21.79
C TYR A 33 5.42 25.61 -20.54
N PRO A 34 4.30 24.87 -20.39
CA PRO A 34 3.47 24.96 -19.21
C PRO A 34 4.17 24.35 -17.98
N LEU A 35 4.08 25.09 -16.87
CA LEU A 35 4.59 24.64 -15.57
C LEU A 35 3.43 24.51 -14.60
N LEU A 36 3.32 23.37 -13.95
CA LEU A 36 2.43 23.15 -12.82
C LEU A 36 3.20 23.42 -11.52
N LEU A 37 2.80 24.45 -10.77
CA LEU A 37 3.39 24.75 -9.49
C LEU A 37 2.67 23.92 -8.41
N ALA A 38 3.43 23.15 -7.64
CA ALA A 38 2.93 22.29 -6.59
C ALA A 38 3.70 22.50 -5.29
N ARG A 39 3.01 22.39 -4.17
CA ARG A 39 3.61 22.33 -2.83
C ARG A 39 3.35 20.96 -2.23
N ILE A 40 4.42 20.28 -1.84
CA ILE A 40 4.37 18.97 -1.20
C ILE A 40 5.13 19.07 0.13
N GLY A 41 4.38 19.01 1.23
CA GLY A 41 4.96 19.28 2.54
C GLY A 41 5.55 20.67 2.63
N ASN A 42 6.84 20.76 2.88
CA ASN A 42 7.59 22.04 2.99
C ASN A 42 8.35 22.41 1.71
N SER A 43 8.28 21.61 0.67
CA SER A 43 9.02 21.80 -0.59
C SER A 43 8.10 22.30 -1.71
N HIS A 44 8.64 23.16 -2.58
CA HIS A 44 7.94 23.72 -3.72
C HIS A 44 8.55 23.15 -5.02
N PHE A 45 7.69 22.67 -5.92
CA PHE A 45 8.08 22.06 -7.19
C PHE A 45 7.41 22.75 -8.37
N ALA A 46 8.18 23.03 -9.41
CA ALA A 46 7.69 23.45 -10.72
C ALA A 46 7.79 22.24 -11.67
N LEU A 47 6.66 21.65 -12.01
CA LEU A 47 6.60 20.48 -12.88
C LEU A 47 6.39 20.92 -14.31
N HIS A 48 7.37 20.68 -15.18
CA HIS A 48 7.25 20.86 -16.60
C HIS A 48 6.41 19.75 -17.21
N VAL A 49 5.36 20.12 -17.95
CA VAL A 49 4.46 19.22 -18.67
C VAL A 49 4.43 19.60 -20.14
N ASP A 50 4.05 18.67 -21.02
CA ASP A 50 4.03 18.90 -22.45
C ASP A 50 2.88 19.83 -22.84
N ASP A 51 1.69 19.65 -22.23
CA ASP A 51 0.51 20.45 -22.47
C ASP A 51 -0.45 20.47 -21.28
N LEU A 52 -1.33 21.47 -21.23
CA LEU A 52 -2.41 21.60 -20.25
C LEU A 52 -3.77 21.49 -20.94
N VAL A 53 -4.36 20.30 -20.93
CA VAL A 53 -5.65 20.02 -21.59
C VAL A 53 -6.84 20.71 -20.91
N GLY A 54 -6.70 21.05 -19.61
CA GLY A 54 -7.71 21.75 -18.86
C GLY A 54 -8.03 21.11 -17.50
N ARG A 55 -9.06 21.64 -16.82
CA ARG A 55 -9.54 21.16 -15.52
C ARG A 55 -10.88 20.47 -15.69
N ARG A 56 -11.03 19.27 -15.13
CA ARG A 56 -12.26 18.48 -15.17
C ARG A 56 -12.53 17.82 -13.83
N GLU A 57 -13.78 17.65 -13.50
CA GLU A 57 -14.18 16.75 -12.41
C GLU A 57 -14.16 15.31 -12.93
N ILE A 58 -13.56 14.41 -12.17
CA ILE A 58 -13.39 13.02 -12.54
C ILE A 58 -13.77 12.10 -11.40
N VAL A 59 -14.26 10.90 -11.75
CA VAL A 59 -14.46 9.81 -10.80
C VAL A 59 -13.23 8.92 -10.84
N VAL A 60 -12.48 8.90 -9.75
CA VAL A 60 -11.29 8.07 -9.61
C VAL A 60 -11.73 6.63 -9.35
N LYS A 61 -11.27 5.71 -10.20
CA LYS A 61 -11.44 4.26 -10.01
C LYS A 61 -10.10 3.63 -9.63
N PRO A 62 -10.10 2.67 -8.70
CA PRO A 62 -8.88 1.92 -8.41
C PRO A 62 -8.45 1.15 -9.66
N VAL A 63 -7.17 1.14 -9.92
CA VAL A 63 -6.56 0.29 -10.96
C VAL A 63 -6.38 -1.13 -10.42
N GLY A 64 -6.38 -2.12 -11.32
CA GLY A 64 -6.12 -3.50 -10.92
C GLY A 64 -4.75 -3.67 -10.25
N HIS A 65 -4.58 -4.72 -9.48
CA HIS A 65 -3.41 -4.99 -8.63
C HIS A 65 -2.06 -4.81 -9.36
N GLN A 66 -1.98 -5.22 -10.62
CA GLN A 66 -0.74 -5.12 -11.42
C GLN A 66 -0.31 -3.67 -11.70
N ILE A 67 -1.28 -2.76 -11.92
CA ILE A 67 -1.00 -1.33 -12.16
C ILE A 67 -0.94 -0.57 -10.83
N GLY A 68 -1.67 -1.01 -9.81
CA GLY A 68 -1.67 -0.44 -8.46
C GLY A 68 -0.33 -0.57 -7.73
N MET A 69 0.52 -1.51 -8.15
CA MET A 69 1.90 -1.65 -7.66
C MET A 69 2.87 -0.62 -8.27
N VAL A 70 2.48 0.08 -9.33
CA VAL A 70 3.36 1.09 -9.95
C VAL A 70 3.33 2.33 -9.07
N ARG A 71 4.46 2.62 -8.44
CA ARG A 71 4.65 3.79 -7.57
C ARG A 71 4.25 5.07 -8.30
N GLY A 72 3.46 5.91 -7.66
CA GLY A 72 3.03 7.18 -8.23
C GLY A 72 1.75 7.12 -9.07
N ILE A 73 1.07 5.97 -9.16
CA ILE A 73 -0.27 5.86 -9.74
C ILE A 73 -1.30 5.82 -8.61
N ALA A 74 -2.15 6.85 -8.52
CA ALA A 74 -3.22 6.94 -7.53
C ALA A 74 -4.51 6.24 -7.98
N GLY A 75 -4.68 6.00 -9.29
CA GLY A 75 -5.88 5.42 -9.87
C GLY A 75 -6.01 5.65 -11.35
N ALA A 76 -7.19 5.41 -11.90
CA ALA A 76 -7.53 5.73 -13.28
C ALA A 76 -8.95 6.34 -13.38
N THR A 77 -9.21 7.03 -14.47
CA THR A 77 -10.56 7.48 -14.84
C THR A 77 -10.81 7.21 -16.30
N ILE A 78 -12.08 7.15 -16.66
CA ILE A 78 -12.50 7.05 -18.06
C ILE A 78 -13.12 8.40 -18.44
N LEU A 79 -12.56 9.07 -19.44
CA LEU A 79 -13.10 10.31 -19.97
C LEU A 79 -14.37 10.07 -20.78
N ALA A 80 -15.11 11.15 -21.08
CA ALA A 80 -16.36 11.07 -21.84
C ALA A 80 -16.18 10.51 -23.26
N ASP A 81 -14.99 10.60 -23.81
CA ASP A 81 -14.59 10.05 -25.12
C ASP A 81 -14.16 8.57 -25.06
N GLY A 82 -14.22 7.95 -23.88
CA GLY A 82 -13.87 6.55 -23.65
C GLY A 82 -12.38 6.30 -23.37
N HIS A 83 -11.52 7.31 -23.40
CA HIS A 83 -10.10 7.15 -23.09
C HIS A 83 -9.87 6.90 -21.59
N VAL A 84 -9.01 5.92 -21.29
CA VAL A 84 -8.55 5.67 -19.93
C VAL A 84 -7.37 6.57 -19.63
N VAL A 85 -7.47 7.35 -18.55
CA VAL A 85 -6.41 8.26 -18.09
C VAL A 85 -5.94 7.82 -16.70
N LEU A 86 -4.64 7.67 -16.54
CA LEU A 86 -4.03 7.38 -15.25
C LEU A 86 -3.93 8.65 -14.40
N ILE A 87 -4.23 8.51 -13.12
CA ILE A 87 -4.13 9.58 -12.14
C ILE A 87 -2.82 9.38 -11.39
N LEU A 88 -1.99 10.41 -11.44
CA LEU A 88 -0.68 10.39 -10.82
C LEU A 88 -0.72 11.02 -9.43
N GLU A 89 -0.01 10.42 -8.49
CA GLU A 89 0.22 10.99 -7.17
C GLU A 89 1.56 11.74 -7.16
N MET A 90 1.47 13.05 -7.12
CA MET A 90 2.64 13.93 -7.22
C MET A 90 3.64 13.76 -6.08
N SER A 91 3.17 13.50 -4.86
CA SER A 91 4.03 13.24 -3.71
C SER A 91 4.96 12.05 -3.93
N ALA A 92 4.42 10.95 -4.45
CA ALA A 92 5.16 9.74 -4.73
C ALA A 92 6.15 9.90 -5.90
N LEU A 93 5.79 10.74 -6.91
CA LEU A 93 6.63 11.00 -8.08
C LEU A 93 7.83 11.89 -7.77
N VAL A 94 7.65 12.90 -6.93
CA VAL A 94 8.67 13.94 -6.70
C VAL A 94 9.66 13.54 -5.61
N VAL A 95 9.23 12.77 -4.61
CA VAL A 95 10.08 12.30 -3.49
C VAL A 95 10.90 11.06 -3.86
N GLY A 96 10.55 10.35 -4.94
CA GLY A 96 11.26 9.16 -5.40
C GLY A 96 12.07 9.40 -6.69
N ASP A 97 13.20 8.72 -6.85
CA ASP A 97 13.85 8.56 -8.16
C ASP A 97 12.91 7.80 -9.11
N SER A 98 12.89 8.20 -10.38
CA SER A 98 11.98 7.83 -11.49
C SER A 98 11.30 6.44 -11.43
N LEU A 99 10.04 6.37 -11.90
CA LEU A 99 9.18 5.16 -11.92
C LEU A 99 9.80 3.91 -12.58
N PHE A 100 10.79 4.08 -13.44
CA PHE A 100 11.37 3.03 -14.28
C PHE A 100 12.90 2.96 -14.22
N LYS A 101 13.52 3.31 -13.09
CA LYS A 101 14.95 3.03 -12.95
C LYS A 101 15.15 1.52 -12.94
N LYS A 102 15.54 0.97 -14.10
CA LYS A 102 16.08 -0.38 -14.20
C LYS A 102 17.28 -0.45 -13.24
N PRO A 103 17.39 -1.47 -12.39
CA PRO A 103 18.57 -1.62 -11.56
C PRO A 103 19.78 -1.73 -12.50
N GLU A 104 20.55 -0.66 -12.61
CA GLU A 104 21.88 -0.73 -13.21
C GLU A 104 22.71 -1.65 -12.32
N SER A 105 23.17 -2.73 -12.94
CA SER A 105 24.20 -3.61 -12.40
C SER A 105 25.44 -2.78 -12.05
N THR A 106 25.48 -2.26 -10.87
CA THR A 106 26.70 -1.66 -10.31
C THR A 106 27.48 -2.76 -9.61
N ALA A 107 28.72 -2.93 -10.05
CA ALA A 107 29.70 -3.78 -9.42
C ALA A 107 29.72 -3.57 -7.91
N VAL A 108 29.69 -4.68 -7.20
CA VAL A 108 29.72 -4.81 -5.76
C VAL A 108 30.94 -4.06 -5.20
N VAL A 109 30.68 -2.91 -4.57
CA VAL A 109 31.54 -2.41 -3.51
C VAL A 109 30.79 -2.78 -2.22
N GLU A 110 31.38 -3.70 -1.46
CA GLU A 110 30.86 -4.09 -0.15
C GLU A 110 30.99 -2.92 0.83
N GLU A 111 29.97 -2.03 0.85
CA GLU A 111 29.67 -1.27 2.05
C GLU A 111 28.74 -2.12 2.92
N PRO A 112 28.87 -2.09 4.27
CA PRO A 112 28.01 -2.89 5.12
C PRO A 112 26.56 -2.49 4.86
N LEU A 113 25.78 -3.47 4.38
CA LEU A 113 24.34 -3.37 4.13
C LEU A 113 23.69 -2.74 5.37
N PRO A 114 22.87 -1.66 5.22
CA PRO A 114 21.90 -1.36 6.24
C PRO A 114 21.05 -2.62 6.41
N GLU A 115 20.85 -3.03 7.64
CA GLU A 115 20.01 -4.18 7.99
C GLU A 115 18.74 -4.09 7.16
N LYS A 116 18.50 -5.15 6.38
CA LYS A 116 17.31 -5.32 5.55
C LYS A 116 16.12 -5.22 6.49
N ILE A 117 15.47 -4.06 6.53
CA ILE A 117 14.17 -3.95 7.20
C ILE A 117 13.26 -4.89 6.40
N GLU A 118 13.04 -6.08 6.91
CA GLU A 118 12.07 -7.01 6.34
C GLU A 118 10.72 -6.31 6.41
N GLU A 119 10.20 -5.89 5.24
CA GLU A 119 8.88 -5.28 5.16
C GLU A 119 7.87 -6.34 5.60
N ARG A 120 7.40 -6.22 6.82
CA ARG A 120 6.40 -7.13 7.39
C ARG A 120 5.11 -7.00 6.64
N THR A 121 4.54 -8.12 6.24
CA THR A 121 3.26 -8.18 5.53
C THR A 121 2.20 -8.76 6.45
N ILE A 122 1.14 -8.00 6.72
CA ILE A 122 0.01 -8.45 7.54
C ILE A 122 -1.24 -8.56 6.69
N MET A 123 -1.94 -9.69 6.76
CA MET A 123 -3.24 -9.85 6.12
C MET A 123 -4.36 -9.48 7.09
N VAL A 124 -5.25 -8.59 6.68
CA VAL A 124 -6.45 -8.18 7.43
C VAL A 124 -7.69 -8.78 6.76
N VAL A 125 -8.38 -9.66 7.48
CA VAL A 125 -9.58 -10.36 7.03
C VAL A 125 -10.77 -9.96 7.89
N ASP A 126 -11.69 -9.18 7.33
CA ASP A 126 -12.88 -8.64 8.04
C ASP A 126 -13.94 -8.31 6.97
N ASP A 127 -15.21 -8.55 7.21
CA ASP A 127 -16.28 -8.27 6.24
C ASP A 127 -16.61 -6.77 6.13
N SER A 128 -16.33 -6.01 7.19
CA SER A 128 -16.55 -4.56 7.24
C SER A 128 -15.48 -3.80 6.45
N ILE A 129 -15.86 -3.16 5.35
CA ILE A 129 -14.97 -2.30 4.57
C ILE A 129 -14.36 -1.16 5.39
N THR A 130 -15.10 -0.67 6.39
CA THR A 130 -14.65 0.42 7.26
C THR A 130 -13.55 -0.07 8.19
N ILE A 131 -13.73 -1.21 8.85
CA ILE A 131 -12.74 -1.79 9.76
C ILE A 131 -11.49 -2.14 8.96
N ARG A 132 -11.60 -2.85 7.83
CA ARG A 132 -10.45 -3.16 6.97
C ARG A 132 -9.63 -1.92 6.62
N LYS A 133 -10.29 -0.82 6.17
CA LYS A 133 -9.59 0.42 5.78
C LYS A 133 -8.95 1.14 6.98
N VAL A 134 -9.60 1.16 8.13
CA VAL A 134 -9.05 1.80 9.34
C VAL A 134 -7.82 1.03 9.82
N THR A 135 -7.94 -0.30 9.95
CA THR A 135 -6.83 -1.17 10.36
C THR A 135 -5.68 -1.12 9.37
N ALA A 136 -5.95 -1.15 8.05
CA ALA A 136 -4.91 -1.02 7.04
C ALA A 136 -4.13 0.29 7.16
N ARG A 137 -4.82 1.43 7.24
CA ARG A 137 -4.16 2.74 7.38
C ARG A 137 -3.31 2.84 8.65
N MET A 138 -3.77 2.24 9.73
CA MET A 138 -3.04 2.19 10.99
C MET A 138 -1.74 1.39 10.82
N LEU A 139 -1.81 0.19 10.24
CA LEU A 139 -0.64 -0.66 9.99
C LEU A 139 0.34 -0.02 8.99
N GLU A 140 -0.17 0.54 7.88
CA GLU A 140 0.64 1.24 6.86
C GLU A 140 1.39 2.45 7.43
N ARG A 141 0.78 3.22 8.35
CA ARG A 141 1.45 4.32 9.06
C ARG A 141 2.62 3.84 9.92
N ASN A 142 2.57 2.59 10.36
CA ASN A 142 3.63 1.94 11.13
C ASN A 142 4.63 1.14 10.25
N GLY A 143 4.63 1.38 8.93
CA GLY A 143 5.58 0.78 8.00
C GLY A 143 5.32 -0.69 7.67
N ILE A 144 4.08 -1.18 7.89
CA ILE A 144 3.67 -2.56 7.65
C ILE A 144 2.90 -2.62 6.32
N HIS A 145 3.29 -3.53 5.44
CA HIS A 145 2.55 -3.82 4.21
C HIS A 145 1.26 -4.59 4.53
N VAL A 146 0.13 -4.23 3.91
CA VAL A 146 -1.18 -4.81 4.27
C VAL A 146 -1.86 -5.49 3.08
N LEU A 147 -2.25 -6.74 3.26
CA LEU A 147 -3.14 -7.47 2.36
C LEU A 147 -4.57 -7.44 2.92
N LEU A 148 -5.57 -7.17 2.08
CA LEU A 148 -6.96 -7.04 2.50
C LEU A 148 -7.82 -8.14 1.90
N ALA A 149 -8.54 -8.87 2.74
CA ALA A 149 -9.54 -9.85 2.34
C ALA A 149 -10.89 -9.52 3.01
N LYS A 150 -11.98 -9.71 2.27
CA LYS A 150 -13.33 -9.38 2.75
C LYS A 150 -14.06 -10.55 3.44
N ASP A 151 -13.50 -11.76 3.35
CA ASP A 151 -13.99 -12.98 3.98
C ASP A 151 -12.96 -14.11 3.82
N GLY A 152 -13.25 -15.28 4.40
CA GLY A 152 -12.33 -16.41 4.38
C GLY A 152 -12.02 -16.94 2.98
N ILE A 153 -12.96 -16.91 2.03
CA ILE A 153 -12.72 -17.36 0.65
C ILE A 153 -11.78 -16.40 -0.08
N ASP A 154 -11.95 -15.09 0.10
CA ASP A 154 -11.08 -14.08 -0.47
C ASP A 154 -9.66 -14.20 0.10
N ALA A 155 -9.55 -14.46 1.40
CA ALA A 155 -8.28 -14.73 2.07
C ALA A 155 -7.59 -16.00 1.53
N THR A 156 -8.30 -17.11 1.36
CA THR A 156 -7.71 -18.33 0.81
C THR A 156 -7.17 -18.13 -0.61
N ASN A 157 -7.85 -17.34 -1.45
CA ASN A 157 -7.36 -17.01 -2.78
C ASN A 157 -6.06 -16.21 -2.75
N LEU A 158 -5.93 -15.22 -1.86
CA LEU A 158 -4.70 -14.44 -1.69
C LEU A 158 -3.56 -15.30 -1.13
N LEU A 159 -3.86 -16.24 -0.25
CA LEU A 159 -2.89 -17.15 0.35
C LEU A 159 -2.30 -18.16 -0.64
N ILE A 160 -2.87 -18.33 -1.85
CA ILE A 160 -2.29 -19.17 -2.90
C ILE A 160 -0.94 -18.61 -3.32
N ASP A 161 -0.88 -17.31 -3.58
CA ASP A 161 0.29 -16.65 -4.17
C ASP A 161 1.16 -15.92 -3.13
N THR A 162 0.61 -15.60 -1.95
CA THR A 162 1.29 -14.78 -0.94
C THR A 162 1.15 -15.39 0.45
N LYS A 163 2.27 -15.50 1.17
CA LYS A 163 2.28 -15.88 2.60
C LYS A 163 2.56 -14.62 3.42
N PRO A 164 1.59 -14.08 4.18
CA PRO A 164 1.84 -12.98 5.10
C PRO A 164 2.62 -13.47 6.33
N ASP A 165 3.22 -12.54 7.07
CA ASP A 165 3.93 -12.82 8.32
C ASP A 165 2.97 -13.00 9.49
N LEU A 166 1.78 -12.38 9.41
CA LEU A 166 0.72 -12.48 10.42
C LEU A 166 -0.65 -12.23 9.78
N MET A 167 -1.70 -12.81 10.34
CA MET A 167 -3.08 -12.59 9.95
C MET A 167 -3.89 -11.99 11.10
N LEU A 168 -4.58 -10.87 10.83
CA LEU A 168 -5.66 -10.32 11.65
C LEU A 168 -6.99 -10.83 11.08
N LEU A 169 -7.76 -11.55 11.90
CA LEU A 169 -8.89 -12.33 11.44
C LEU A 169 -10.15 -12.05 12.25
N ASP A 170 -11.20 -11.55 11.61
CA ASP A 170 -12.52 -11.50 12.23
C ASP A 170 -13.18 -12.88 12.24
N ILE A 171 -14.03 -13.12 13.24
CA ILE A 171 -14.83 -14.36 13.34
C ILE A 171 -16.07 -14.27 12.48
N GLU A 172 -16.79 -13.16 12.53
CA GLU A 172 -18.11 -13.02 11.93
C GLU A 172 -18.04 -12.53 10.50
N MET A 173 -17.88 -13.46 9.57
CA MET A 173 -17.81 -13.15 8.13
C MET A 173 -18.74 -14.06 7.32
N PRO A 174 -19.29 -13.56 6.19
CA PRO A 174 -20.10 -14.39 5.31
C PRO A 174 -19.24 -15.42 4.55
N ARG A 175 -19.88 -16.49 4.08
CA ARG A 175 -19.33 -17.57 3.23
C ARG A 175 -18.36 -18.52 3.94
N MET A 176 -17.33 -18.01 4.57
CA MET A 176 -16.36 -18.73 5.37
C MET A 176 -16.03 -17.89 6.59
N ASP A 177 -16.36 -18.38 7.78
CA ASP A 177 -16.10 -17.66 9.03
C ASP A 177 -14.63 -17.76 9.47
N GLY A 178 -14.27 -16.99 10.52
CA GLY A 178 -12.89 -16.95 10.99
C GLY A 178 -12.39 -18.26 11.59
N PHE A 179 -13.26 -19.07 12.17
CA PHE A 179 -12.88 -20.39 12.70
C PHE A 179 -12.63 -21.40 11.57
N GLU A 180 -13.45 -21.36 10.52
CA GLU A 180 -13.28 -22.19 9.34
C GLU A 180 -11.97 -21.84 8.61
N LEU A 181 -11.68 -20.54 8.45
CA LEU A 181 -10.42 -20.09 7.84
C LEU A 181 -9.20 -20.46 8.69
N ALA A 182 -9.24 -20.26 10.01
CA ALA A 182 -8.15 -20.65 10.89
C ALA A 182 -7.90 -22.16 10.84
N THR A 183 -8.97 -22.97 10.83
CA THR A 183 -8.87 -24.41 10.68
C THR A 183 -8.27 -24.81 9.32
N TYR A 184 -8.67 -24.16 8.24
CA TYR A 184 -8.08 -24.35 6.92
C TYR A 184 -6.58 -24.09 6.93
N ILE A 185 -6.16 -22.95 7.50
CA ILE A 185 -4.74 -22.55 7.59
C ILE A 185 -3.93 -23.57 8.41
N ARG A 186 -4.45 -24.07 9.51
CA ARG A 186 -3.75 -25.06 10.36
C ARG A 186 -3.62 -26.43 9.70
N ASN A 187 -4.47 -26.75 8.73
CA ASN A 187 -4.41 -27.99 7.97
C ASN A 187 -3.57 -27.89 6.68
N ASP A 188 -3.09 -26.73 6.30
CA ASP A 188 -2.22 -26.51 5.14
C ASP A 188 -0.74 -26.54 5.58
N ASP A 189 0.06 -27.45 5.03
CA ASP A 189 1.47 -27.63 5.42
C ASP A 189 2.32 -26.38 5.22
N ARG A 190 1.96 -25.50 4.29
CA ARG A 190 2.65 -24.24 3.99
C ARG A 190 2.26 -23.13 4.96
N LEU A 191 1.03 -23.15 5.48
CA LEU A 191 0.41 -22.09 6.24
C LEU A 191 0.23 -22.41 7.72
N LYS A 192 0.41 -23.65 8.15
CA LYS A 192 0.12 -24.13 9.52
C LYS A 192 0.80 -23.30 10.64
N ASP A 193 1.97 -22.74 10.32
CA ASP A 193 2.76 -21.93 11.25
C ASP A 193 2.48 -20.41 11.12
N LEU A 194 1.53 -20.00 10.26
CA LEU A 194 1.14 -18.61 10.12
C LEU A 194 0.51 -18.08 11.40
N PRO A 195 1.09 -17.04 12.04
CA PRO A 195 0.50 -16.45 13.22
C PRO A 195 -0.86 -15.82 12.94
N ILE A 196 -1.82 -16.06 13.83
CA ILE A 196 -3.19 -15.54 13.71
C ILE A 196 -3.55 -14.79 14.99
N ILE A 197 -3.98 -13.53 14.87
CA ILE A 197 -4.68 -12.78 15.90
C ILE A 197 -6.15 -12.72 15.51
N MET A 198 -7.01 -13.32 16.30
CA MET A 198 -8.47 -13.19 16.13
C MET A 198 -8.96 -11.88 16.74
N ILE A 199 -9.70 -11.09 15.96
CA ILE A 199 -10.26 -9.79 16.38
C ILE A 199 -11.75 -9.83 16.17
N THR A 200 -12.56 -9.78 17.25
CA THR A 200 -13.99 -10.01 17.16
C THR A 200 -14.81 -9.24 18.19
N SER A 201 -16.08 -8.99 17.87
CA SER A 201 -17.08 -8.50 18.83
C SER A 201 -17.55 -9.57 19.85
N ARG A 202 -17.25 -10.85 19.58
CA ARG A 202 -17.61 -11.96 20.48
C ARG A 202 -16.51 -12.22 21.50
N THR A 203 -16.61 -11.62 22.68
CA THR A 203 -15.62 -11.73 23.76
C THR A 203 -15.90 -12.87 24.75
N GLY A 204 -16.87 -13.75 24.47
CA GLY A 204 -17.23 -14.86 25.37
C GLY A 204 -16.13 -15.93 25.45
N GLU A 205 -15.88 -16.43 26.68
CA GLU A 205 -14.87 -17.47 27.01
C GLU A 205 -14.91 -18.66 26.04
N LYS A 206 -16.10 -19.18 25.71
CA LYS A 206 -16.26 -20.32 24.79
C LYS A 206 -15.69 -20.07 23.39
N HIS A 207 -15.77 -18.83 22.88
CA HIS A 207 -15.21 -18.49 21.58
C HIS A 207 -13.70 -18.39 21.64
N LYS A 208 -13.18 -17.87 22.75
CA LYS A 208 -11.74 -17.78 23.02
C LYS A 208 -11.13 -19.19 23.16
N GLU A 209 -11.76 -20.05 23.97
CA GLU A 209 -11.35 -21.47 24.11
C GLU A 209 -11.29 -22.18 22.77
N LYS A 210 -12.36 -22.05 21.95
CA LYS A 210 -12.41 -22.64 20.60
C LYS A 210 -11.28 -22.10 19.70
N ALA A 211 -10.99 -20.78 19.74
CA ALA A 211 -9.91 -20.18 18.96
C ALA A 211 -8.55 -20.77 19.37
N MET A 212 -8.32 -20.90 20.67
CA MET A 212 -7.05 -21.46 21.19
C MET A 212 -6.90 -22.95 20.85
N GLU A 213 -7.99 -23.73 20.90
CA GLU A 213 -7.98 -25.13 20.47
C GLU A 213 -7.61 -25.32 18.99
N ILE A 214 -8.04 -24.38 18.12
CA ILE A 214 -7.65 -24.37 16.70
C ILE A 214 -6.18 -23.98 16.53
N GLY A 215 -5.56 -23.34 17.53
CA GLY A 215 -4.18 -22.88 17.47
C GLY A 215 -4.02 -21.42 17.03
N VAL A 216 -5.01 -20.58 17.33
CA VAL A 216 -4.88 -19.12 17.19
C VAL A 216 -3.89 -18.59 18.24
N ASN A 217 -3.02 -17.67 17.85
CA ASN A 217 -1.95 -17.17 18.72
C ASN A 217 -2.46 -16.16 19.75
N GLN A 218 -3.40 -15.30 19.36
CA GLN A 218 -3.94 -14.26 20.22
C GLN A 218 -5.40 -13.98 19.90
N TYR A 219 -6.15 -13.52 20.90
CA TYR A 219 -7.57 -13.21 20.79
C TYR A 219 -7.87 -11.83 21.36
N LEU A 220 -8.38 -10.92 20.52
CA LEU A 220 -8.61 -9.51 20.84
C LEU A 220 -10.09 -9.15 20.66
N GLY A 221 -10.66 -8.43 21.64
CA GLY A 221 -12.06 -7.96 21.58
C GLY A 221 -12.20 -6.63 20.85
N LYS A 222 -13.21 -6.48 20.02
CA LYS A 222 -13.62 -5.17 19.46
C LYS A 222 -14.48 -4.41 20.49
N PRO A 223 -14.28 -3.10 20.71
CA PRO A 223 -13.24 -2.24 20.15
C PRO A 223 -11.87 -2.42 20.84
N TYR A 224 -10.78 -2.38 20.08
CA TYR A 224 -9.40 -2.44 20.57
C TYR A 224 -8.72 -1.09 20.39
N GLN A 225 -7.65 -0.83 21.15
CA GLN A 225 -6.79 0.34 21.00
C GLN A 225 -5.67 0.05 19.99
N GLU A 226 -5.19 1.09 19.28
CA GLU A 226 -4.11 0.97 18.30
C GLU A 226 -2.83 0.42 18.93
N GLU A 227 -2.47 0.95 20.11
CA GLU A 227 -1.29 0.52 20.86
C GLU A 227 -1.38 -0.96 21.25
N GLU A 228 -2.53 -1.42 21.75
CA GLU A 228 -2.76 -2.81 22.13
C GLU A 228 -2.59 -3.78 20.95
N LEU A 229 -3.12 -3.42 19.77
CA LEU A 229 -2.96 -4.24 18.59
C LEU A 229 -1.51 -4.31 18.11
N LEU A 230 -0.79 -3.18 18.11
CA LEU A 230 0.62 -3.13 17.73
C LEU A 230 1.52 -3.89 18.70
N GLU A 231 1.26 -3.81 20.01
CA GLU A 231 1.97 -4.59 21.02
C GLU A 231 1.81 -6.09 20.77
N ASN A 232 0.58 -6.58 20.54
CA ASN A 232 0.31 -7.99 20.23
C ASN A 232 1.00 -8.45 18.94
N ILE A 233 1.02 -7.61 17.89
CA ILE A 233 1.71 -7.91 16.65
C ILE A 233 3.22 -8.04 16.89
N ASN A 234 3.81 -7.10 17.62
CA ASN A 234 5.23 -7.08 17.91
C ASN A 234 5.64 -8.26 18.81
N GLU A 235 4.84 -8.62 19.79
CA GLU A 235 5.08 -9.79 20.66
C GLU A 235 5.13 -11.09 19.84
N ILE A 236 4.23 -11.25 18.88
CA ILE A 236 4.15 -12.46 18.04
C ILE A 236 5.27 -12.50 17.00
N LEU A 237 5.61 -11.37 16.40
CA LEU A 237 6.63 -11.28 15.35
C LEU A 237 8.05 -11.07 15.89
N GLY A 238 8.21 -10.94 17.20
CA GLY A 238 9.53 -10.88 17.85
C GLY A 238 10.27 -9.56 17.64
N ALA A 239 9.57 -8.43 17.68
CA ALA A 239 10.12 -7.09 17.50
C ALA A 239 10.30 -6.37 18.84
#